data_3a80c7fd74c68070e0c057cccbf09eb3
#
_entry.id   3a80c7fd74c68070e0c057cccbf09eb3
#
_cell.length_a   1.000
_cell.length_b   1.000
_cell.length_c   1.000
_cell.angle_alpha   90.00
_cell.angle_beta   90.00
_cell.angle_gamma   90.00
#
_symmetry.space_group_name_H-M   'P 1'
#
loop_
_entity.id
_entity.type
_entity.pdbx_description
1 polymer ?
#
loop_
_entity_poly.entity_id
_entity_poly.type
_entity_poly.pdbx_seq_one_letter_code
_entity_poly.pdbx_strand_id
1 'polypeptide(L)'
;MNNSSERFSINNWGNSEVGRAAVMEVGDSKGYHFYAERRTDNSLMFDVAGAFTVHGPSGITIKNSAGARHVWFRDDSDTEKAVIWATDDGILHIRNNHEGAVSHHFQGAMIKLEGRVPYAADQGLIRGEVSGGAYVAWRDRPAGLLVDCQQSVDSAHAIWKAVDWGRNYIAAMDVHCPGDSNNTAAAVLHVQGADYQFHASGEFHATGNGNFNDVYIRSDRRLKINVEDYEENAVDKVNKLKVKTYDKVKSLNDREVIGHEIGIIAQDLQEVLPEAVKTAKIGGFDNPEEIFTISNSAVNALLIKAVQEMSEENKLLRERLAAIEAKLG
;
A
#
# COMPACT_ATOMS: atom_id res chain seq x y z
N MET A 1 -25.15 59.84 -24.40
CA MET A 1 -25.95 59.90 -23.16
C MET A 1 -26.62 58.56 -23.00
N ASN A 2 -26.24 57.82 -22.00
CA ASN A 2 -26.84 56.51 -21.70
C ASN A 2 -28.23 56.77 -21.11
N ASN A 3 -29.26 56.40 -21.83
CA ASN A 3 -30.66 56.59 -21.43
C ASN A 3 -31.15 55.38 -20.61
N SER A 4 -30.40 54.97 -19.58
CA SER A 4 -30.87 53.98 -18.64
C SER A 4 -31.75 54.65 -17.60
N SER A 5 -32.99 54.20 -17.48
CA SER A 5 -33.95 54.63 -16.47
C SER A 5 -33.58 54.18 -15.05
N GLU A 6 -32.51 53.41 -14.90
CA GLU A 6 -32.03 52.87 -13.62
C GLU A 6 -31.00 53.82 -13.03
N ARG A 7 -31.24 54.27 -11.82
CA ARG A 7 -30.34 55.20 -11.07
C ARG A 7 -29.87 54.48 -9.83
N PHE A 8 -28.55 54.59 -9.56
CA PHE A 8 -28.04 54.24 -8.26
C PHE A 8 -28.48 55.23 -7.21
N SER A 9 -28.85 54.76 -6.04
CA SER A 9 -29.11 55.55 -4.84
C SER A 9 -28.09 55.20 -3.76
N ILE A 10 -27.71 56.18 -2.98
CA ILE A 10 -26.96 56.01 -1.74
C ILE A 10 -27.85 56.48 -0.60
N ASN A 11 -28.22 55.57 0.25
CA ASN A 11 -29.14 55.80 1.37
C ASN A 11 -28.37 55.63 2.70
N ASN A 12 -28.56 56.58 3.60
CA ASN A 12 -28.08 56.47 4.98
C ASN A 12 -29.30 56.44 5.91
N TRP A 13 -29.36 55.42 6.74
CA TRP A 13 -30.45 55.28 7.70
C TRP A 13 -29.97 54.50 8.93
N GLY A 14 -30.80 54.37 9.93
CA GLY A 14 -30.55 53.56 11.12
C GLY A 14 -31.84 53.33 11.85
N ASN A 15 -31.96 52.16 12.46
CA ASN A 15 -33.06 51.77 13.32
C ASN A 15 -32.52 50.87 14.45
N SER A 16 -32.31 51.42 15.60
CA SER A 16 -31.78 50.70 16.77
C SER A 16 -32.79 49.68 17.32
N GLU A 17 -34.09 49.83 17.09
CA GLU A 17 -35.12 48.87 17.50
C GLU A 17 -35.00 47.51 16.81
N VAL A 18 -34.47 47.49 15.59
CA VAL A 18 -34.19 46.26 14.83
C VAL A 18 -32.73 45.89 14.84
N GLY A 19 -31.95 46.46 15.75
CA GLY A 19 -30.57 46.11 15.94
C GLY A 19 -29.57 46.76 14.97
N ARG A 20 -30.00 47.61 14.02
CA ARG A 20 -29.20 48.23 12.99
C ARG A 20 -29.00 49.74 13.28
N ALA A 21 -28.02 50.07 14.08
CA ALA A 21 -27.84 51.43 14.60
C ALA A 21 -27.50 52.44 13.49
N ALA A 22 -26.70 52.09 12.49
CA ALA A 22 -26.40 52.91 11.34
C ALA A 22 -26.16 52.03 10.09
N VAL A 23 -26.74 52.41 8.97
CA VAL A 23 -26.58 51.72 7.69
C VAL A 23 -26.25 52.70 6.59
N MET A 24 -25.29 52.38 5.77
CA MET A 24 -25.03 52.99 4.47
C MET A 24 -25.30 51.94 3.40
N GLU A 25 -26.25 52.24 2.49
CA GLU A 25 -26.69 51.33 1.47
C GLU A 25 -26.52 51.97 0.09
N VAL A 26 -26.03 51.18 -0.88
CA VAL A 26 -26.01 51.53 -2.30
C VAL A 26 -26.85 50.55 -3.05
N GLY A 27 -27.84 51.03 -3.79
CA GLY A 27 -28.79 50.16 -4.47
C GLY A 27 -29.45 50.87 -5.67
N ASP A 28 -30.37 50.19 -6.30
CA ASP A 28 -31.21 50.65 -7.38
C ASP A 28 -32.67 50.25 -7.15
N SER A 29 -33.53 50.37 -8.19
CA SER A 29 -34.92 50.00 -8.11
C SER A 29 -35.21 48.51 -7.87
N LYS A 30 -34.19 47.65 -8.01
CA LYS A 30 -34.30 46.21 -7.82
C LYS A 30 -33.75 45.72 -6.46
N GLY A 31 -33.08 46.60 -5.72
CA GLY A 31 -32.53 46.28 -4.39
C GLY A 31 -31.15 46.86 -4.15
N TYR A 32 -30.54 46.47 -3.06
CA TYR A 32 -29.17 46.92 -2.73
C TYR A 32 -28.10 46.14 -3.51
N HIS A 33 -27.02 46.81 -3.81
CA HIS A 33 -25.79 46.24 -4.38
C HIS A 33 -24.82 45.87 -3.31
N PHE A 34 -24.65 46.75 -2.31
CA PHE A 34 -23.94 46.52 -1.10
C PHE A 34 -24.39 47.46 0.01
N TYR A 35 -24.18 47.07 1.27
CA TYR A 35 -24.33 47.95 2.38
C TYR A 35 -23.25 47.72 3.43
N ALA A 36 -22.99 48.78 4.27
CA ALA A 36 -22.22 48.68 5.48
C ALA A 36 -23.14 49.09 6.64
N GLU A 37 -23.13 48.29 7.69
CA GLU A 37 -23.91 48.60 8.90
C GLU A 37 -23.08 48.50 10.16
N ARG A 38 -23.45 49.35 11.13
CA ARG A 38 -23.07 49.16 12.53
C ARG A 38 -24.29 48.68 13.29
N ARG A 39 -24.15 47.58 13.95
CA ARG A 39 -25.20 47.00 14.80
C ARG A 39 -25.19 47.63 16.19
N THR A 40 -26.26 47.44 16.98
CA THR A 40 -26.38 47.97 18.33
C THR A 40 -25.38 47.37 19.31
N ASP A 41 -24.82 46.19 19.02
CA ASP A 41 -23.72 45.57 19.76
C ASP A 41 -22.32 46.11 19.38
N ASN A 42 -22.29 47.15 18.54
CA ASN A 42 -21.09 47.76 17.96
C ASN A 42 -20.36 46.92 16.89
N SER A 43 -20.86 45.75 16.54
CA SER A 43 -20.29 45.01 15.42
C SER A 43 -20.50 45.74 14.07
N LEU A 44 -19.61 45.50 13.13
CA LEU A 44 -19.66 46.02 11.76
C LEU A 44 -19.89 44.89 10.78
N MET A 45 -20.76 45.10 9.81
CA MET A 45 -20.96 44.21 8.70
C MET A 45 -20.84 44.97 7.37
N PHE A 46 -20.27 44.32 6.36
CA PHE A 46 -20.31 44.76 4.99
C PHE A 46 -20.86 43.64 4.13
N ASP A 47 -21.95 43.89 3.42
CA ASP A 47 -22.65 42.91 2.62
C ASP A 47 -22.67 43.33 1.15
N VAL A 48 -22.54 42.37 0.25
CA VAL A 48 -22.54 42.53 -1.19
C VAL A 48 -23.58 41.58 -1.80
N ALA A 49 -24.60 42.13 -2.45
CA ALA A 49 -25.62 41.33 -3.12
C ALA A 49 -25.09 40.85 -4.49
N GLY A 50 -24.25 39.86 -4.50
CA GLY A 50 -23.66 39.31 -5.70
C GLY A 50 -22.22 38.87 -5.54
N ALA A 51 -21.47 38.85 -6.63
CA ALA A 51 -20.06 38.46 -6.60
C ALA A 51 -19.17 39.61 -6.10
N PHE A 52 -18.25 39.32 -5.17
CA PHE A 52 -17.20 40.23 -4.78
C PHE A 52 -15.90 39.87 -5.49
N THR A 53 -15.41 40.74 -6.38
CA THR A 53 -14.19 40.50 -7.15
C THR A 53 -13.14 41.55 -6.81
N VAL A 54 -11.93 41.09 -6.48
CA VAL A 54 -10.77 41.95 -6.24
C VAL A 54 -9.83 41.87 -7.42
N HIS A 55 -9.56 43.02 -8.06
CA HIS A 55 -8.57 43.13 -9.13
C HIS A 55 -7.34 43.85 -8.59
N GLY A 56 -6.17 43.25 -8.78
CA GLY A 56 -4.89 43.86 -8.42
C GLY A 56 -3.92 42.89 -7.74
N PRO A 57 -2.68 43.30 -7.58
CA PRO A 57 -1.62 42.41 -7.05
C PRO A 57 -1.71 42.17 -5.54
N SER A 58 -2.48 42.95 -4.79
CA SER A 58 -2.48 42.93 -3.31
C SER A 58 -3.47 41.94 -2.67
N GLY A 59 -4.46 41.43 -3.44
CA GLY A 59 -5.44 40.44 -2.94
C GLY A 59 -6.30 40.95 -1.76
N ILE A 60 -6.76 39.99 -0.95
CA ILE A 60 -7.57 40.25 0.26
C ILE A 60 -6.69 39.99 1.49
N THR A 61 -6.60 40.95 2.41
CA THR A 61 -5.91 40.80 3.68
C THR A 61 -6.91 40.71 4.82
N ILE A 62 -6.88 39.60 5.58
CA ILE A 62 -7.68 39.43 6.79
C ILE A 62 -6.79 39.60 8.00
N LYS A 63 -7.11 40.60 8.83
CA LYS A 63 -6.35 40.95 10.05
C LYS A 63 -7.21 40.79 11.29
N ASN A 64 -6.60 40.31 12.35
CA ASN A 64 -7.16 40.37 13.70
C ASN A 64 -6.03 40.80 14.68
N SER A 65 -6.36 41.54 15.69
CA SER A 65 -5.39 41.98 16.71
C SER A 65 -4.97 40.87 17.67
N ALA A 66 -5.85 39.89 17.87
CA ALA A 66 -5.59 38.69 18.68
C ALA A 66 -6.51 37.55 18.23
N GLY A 67 -5.99 36.33 18.34
CA GLY A 67 -6.74 35.12 17.97
C GLY A 67 -6.76 34.84 16.47
N ALA A 68 -7.61 33.88 16.08
CA ALA A 68 -7.64 33.35 14.72
C ALA A 68 -8.31 34.30 13.71
N ARG A 69 -7.89 34.20 12.44
CA ARG A 69 -8.42 34.94 11.29
C ARG A 69 -9.20 33.93 10.43
N HIS A 70 -10.51 34.19 10.22
CA HIS A 70 -11.44 33.23 9.64
C HIS A 70 -12.04 33.68 8.31
N VAL A 71 -12.28 32.70 7.44
CA VAL A 71 -13.23 32.77 6.33
C VAL A 71 -14.28 31.69 6.55
N TRP A 72 -15.52 32.09 6.83
CA TRP A 72 -16.62 31.16 7.03
C TRP A 72 -17.45 30.96 5.76
N PHE A 73 -17.88 29.74 5.57
CA PHE A 73 -18.89 29.35 4.59
C PHE A 73 -20.14 28.96 5.38
N ARG A 74 -21.21 29.74 5.25
CA ARG A 74 -22.47 29.57 5.97
C ARG A 74 -23.65 29.42 5.01
N ASP A 75 -24.72 28.81 5.47
CA ASP A 75 -25.99 28.79 4.73
C ASP A 75 -26.86 30.02 5.07
N ASP A 76 -28.05 30.08 4.45
CA ASP A 76 -29.01 31.17 4.62
C ASP A 76 -29.54 31.27 6.05
N SER A 77 -29.38 30.24 6.88
CA SER A 77 -29.73 30.18 8.29
C SER A 77 -28.56 30.58 9.21
N ASP A 78 -27.48 31.12 8.65
CA ASP A 78 -26.23 31.46 9.34
C ASP A 78 -25.52 30.28 10.00
N THR A 79 -25.87 29.05 9.59
CA THR A 79 -25.22 27.82 10.08
C THR A 79 -23.87 27.62 9.37
N GLU A 80 -22.81 27.42 10.15
CA GLU A 80 -21.47 27.14 9.61
C GLU A 80 -21.45 25.78 8.90
N LYS A 81 -21.03 25.81 7.63
CA LYS A 81 -20.82 24.60 6.79
C LYS A 81 -19.35 24.25 6.68
N ALA A 82 -18.49 25.27 6.55
CA ALA A 82 -17.05 25.12 6.53
C ALA A 82 -16.37 26.41 7.01
N VAL A 83 -15.14 26.27 7.45
CA VAL A 83 -14.31 27.42 7.83
C VAL A 83 -12.84 27.18 7.45
N ILE A 84 -12.19 28.23 6.98
CA ILE A 84 -10.74 28.31 6.80
C ILE A 84 -10.24 29.38 7.79
N TRP A 85 -9.24 29.04 8.62
CA TRP A 85 -8.69 30.01 9.56
C TRP A 85 -7.21 29.81 9.79
N ALA A 86 -6.52 30.88 10.14
CA ALA A 86 -5.13 30.87 10.55
C ALA A 86 -5.00 31.28 12.01
N THR A 87 -4.19 30.59 12.77
CA THR A 87 -3.87 30.85 14.18
C THR A 87 -2.60 31.69 14.32
N ASP A 88 -2.32 32.20 15.52
CA ASP A 88 -1.16 33.07 15.78
C ASP A 88 0.18 32.33 15.67
N ASP A 89 0.18 31.01 15.83
CA ASP A 89 1.34 30.14 15.63
C ASP A 89 1.62 29.79 14.15
N GLY A 90 0.83 30.37 13.21
CA GLY A 90 1.04 30.23 11.78
C GLY A 90 0.39 28.98 11.17
N ILE A 91 -0.45 28.26 11.90
CA ILE A 91 -1.13 27.08 11.37
C ILE A 91 -2.38 27.50 10.58
N LEU A 92 -2.51 27.01 9.36
CA LEU A 92 -3.73 27.11 8.55
C LEU A 92 -4.59 25.88 8.77
N HIS A 93 -5.82 26.10 9.17
CA HIS A 93 -6.84 25.08 9.40
C HIS A 93 -7.94 25.15 8.36
N ILE A 94 -8.46 23.99 7.97
CA ILE A 94 -9.64 23.85 7.12
C ILE A 94 -10.54 22.83 7.79
N ARG A 95 -11.79 23.23 8.08
CA ARG A 95 -12.76 22.36 8.76
C ARG A 95 -14.12 22.40 8.05
N ASN A 96 -14.74 21.26 7.90
CA ASN A 96 -16.14 21.13 7.55
C ASN A 96 -16.95 20.81 8.81
N ASN A 97 -18.09 21.46 8.99
CA ASN A 97 -19.02 21.25 10.09
C ASN A 97 -20.32 20.62 9.59
N HIS A 98 -20.23 19.52 8.85
CA HIS A 98 -21.40 18.81 8.38
C HIS A 98 -21.52 17.47 9.10
N GLU A 99 -22.73 17.10 9.54
CA GLU A 99 -23.02 15.79 10.10
C GLU A 99 -22.91 14.72 8.99
N GLY A 100 -22.19 13.63 9.25
CA GLY A 100 -22.00 12.52 8.32
C GLY A 100 -20.60 12.44 7.70
N ALA A 101 -20.49 11.80 6.55
CA ALA A 101 -19.23 11.64 5.84
C ALA A 101 -18.76 12.98 5.26
N VAL A 102 -17.69 13.52 5.84
CA VAL A 102 -17.11 14.80 5.46
C VAL A 102 -15.89 14.56 4.59
N SER A 103 -15.84 15.19 3.42
CA SER A 103 -14.71 15.11 2.52
C SER A 103 -14.23 16.49 2.07
N HIS A 104 -12.91 16.63 1.92
CA HIS A 104 -12.30 17.74 1.20
C HIS A 104 -11.93 17.25 -0.19
N HIS A 105 -12.61 17.76 -1.22
CA HIS A 105 -12.33 17.40 -2.60
C HIS A 105 -11.36 18.41 -3.21
N PHE A 106 -10.19 17.92 -3.60
CA PHE A 106 -9.22 18.67 -4.39
C PHE A 106 -9.23 18.07 -5.81
N GLN A 107 -9.78 18.83 -6.77
CA GLN A 107 -9.81 18.41 -8.17
C GLN A 107 -8.65 19.06 -8.93
N GLY A 108 -7.91 18.26 -9.67
CA GLY A 108 -6.77 18.75 -10.45
C GLY A 108 -5.78 17.64 -10.74
N ALA A 109 -4.70 17.99 -11.41
CA ALA A 109 -3.70 17.01 -11.83
C ALA A 109 -2.79 16.53 -10.70
N MET A 110 -2.54 17.36 -9.69
CA MET A 110 -1.60 17.03 -8.61
C MET A 110 -1.89 17.82 -7.33
N ILE A 111 -1.84 17.14 -6.19
CA ILE A 111 -1.70 17.77 -4.87
C ILE A 111 -0.27 17.52 -4.40
N LYS A 112 0.51 18.58 -4.21
CA LYS A 112 1.87 18.51 -3.73
C LYS A 112 1.93 18.99 -2.29
N LEU A 113 2.36 18.11 -1.38
CA LEU A 113 2.63 18.43 0.01
C LEU A 113 4.14 18.50 0.17
N GLU A 114 4.68 19.69 0.31
CA GLU A 114 6.10 19.92 0.53
C GLU A 114 6.33 20.44 1.95
N GLY A 115 7.22 19.79 2.67
CA GLY A 115 7.56 20.18 4.01
C GLY A 115 8.57 19.23 4.64
N ARG A 116 9.11 19.66 5.77
CA ARG A 116 9.96 18.82 6.60
C ARG A 116 9.18 18.44 7.85
N VAL A 117 8.97 17.15 8.03
CA VAL A 117 8.39 16.64 9.28
C VAL A 117 9.45 16.77 10.37
N PRO A 118 9.19 17.47 11.49
CA PRO A 118 10.09 17.51 12.63
C PRO A 118 10.35 16.10 13.18
N TYR A 119 11.54 15.90 13.75
CA TYR A 119 11.85 14.64 14.42
C TYR A 119 11.08 14.56 15.74
N ALA A 120 9.88 13.98 15.70
CA ALA A 120 9.05 13.69 16.85
C ALA A 120 8.29 12.37 16.59
N ALA A 121 8.16 11.54 17.62
CA ALA A 121 7.67 10.17 17.48
C ALA A 121 6.22 10.08 16.97
N ASP A 122 5.40 11.10 17.15
CA ASP A 122 3.98 11.18 16.80
C ASP A 122 3.71 12.04 15.55
N GLN A 123 4.75 12.52 14.88
CA GLN A 123 4.62 13.37 13.70
C GLN A 123 4.66 12.60 12.40
N GLY A 124 3.80 12.95 11.47
CA GLY A 124 3.72 12.42 10.12
C GLY A 124 3.19 13.46 9.15
N LEU A 125 3.57 13.37 7.89
CA LEU A 125 3.09 14.27 6.84
C LEU A 125 1.58 14.11 6.57
N ILE A 126 1.09 12.87 6.69
CA ILE A 126 -0.34 12.52 6.61
C ILE A 126 -0.69 11.74 7.87
N ARG A 127 -1.64 12.24 8.63
CA ARG A 127 -2.13 11.61 9.86
C ARG A 127 -3.64 11.58 9.85
N GLY A 128 -4.23 10.46 10.23
CA GLY A 128 -5.67 10.29 10.37
C GLY A 128 -5.99 9.00 11.10
N GLU A 129 -7.25 8.82 11.46
CA GLU A 129 -7.78 7.61 12.09
C GLU A 129 -8.60 6.83 11.06
N VAL A 130 -8.50 5.52 11.11
CA VAL A 130 -9.24 4.61 10.24
C VAL A 130 -9.99 3.61 11.11
N SER A 131 -11.29 3.51 10.89
CA SER A 131 -12.12 2.56 11.62
C SER A 131 -11.71 1.11 11.35
N GLY A 132 -11.60 0.31 12.41
CA GLY A 132 -11.34 -1.11 12.33
C GLY A 132 -12.59 -1.91 11.91
N GLY A 133 -12.44 -3.23 11.83
CA GLY A 133 -13.51 -4.16 11.51
C GLY A 133 -13.03 -5.61 11.49
N ALA A 134 -13.92 -6.56 11.19
CA ALA A 134 -13.57 -7.97 11.09
C ALA A 134 -12.50 -8.23 10.03
N TYR A 135 -11.55 -9.10 10.32
CA TYR A 135 -10.43 -9.41 9.41
C TYR A 135 -10.91 -9.86 8.03
N VAL A 136 -11.92 -10.74 7.98
CA VAL A 136 -12.47 -11.28 6.74
C VAL A 136 -13.16 -10.23 5.86
N ALA A 137 -13.64 -9.12 6.44
CA ALA A 137 -14.29 -8.03 5.74
C ALA A 137 -13.30 -6.95 5.26
N TRP A 138 -12.08 -7.29 4.96
CA TRP A 138 -11.04 -6.33 4.61
C TRP A 138 -11.37 -5.48 3.36
N ARG A 139 -12.16 -6.01 2.42
CA ARG A 139 -12.60 -5.29 1.21
C ARG A 139 -13.57 -4.15 1.52
N ASP A 140 -14.37 -4.30 2.58
CA ASP A 140 -15.45 -3.37 2.94
C ASP A 140 -15.00 -2.36 4.01
N ARG A 141 -13.78 -2.48 4.50
CA ARG A 141 -13.22 -1.56 5.50
C ARG A 141 -12.59 -0.35 4.83
N PRO A 142 -12.70 0.84 5.46
CA PRO A 142 -12.01 2.02 4.99
C PRO A 142 -10.49 1.82 5.06
N ALA A 143 -9.77 2.44 4.13
CA ALA A 143 -8.31 2.45 4.08
C ALA A 143 -7.78 3.85 4.38
N GLY A 144 -6.64 3.94 5.05
CA GLY A 144 -5.93 5.20 5.25
C GLY A 144 -5.35 5.77 3.94
N LEU A 145 -5.03 4.90 3.00
CA LEU A 145 -4.66 5.22 1.64
C LEU A 145 -5.43 4.29 0.70
N LEU A 146 -6.24 4.85 -0.19
CA LEU A 146 -6.92 4.12 -1.25
C LEU A 146 -6.38 4.64 -2.59
N VAL A 147 -5.79 3.74 -3.37
CA VAL A 147 -5.28 4.03 -4.71
C VAL A 147 -6.08 3.21 -5.71
N ASP A 148 -6.74 3.88 -6.64
CA ASP A 148 -7.46 3.24 -7.74
C ASP A 148 -6.51 3.06 -8.93
N CYS A 149 -6.16 1.81 -9.20
CA CYS A 149 -5.24 1.44 -10.27
C CYS A 149 -6.04 1.17 -11.55
N GLN A 150 -6.18 2.18 -12.38
CA GLN A 150 -6.86 2.03 -13.68
C GLN A 150 -6.00 1.28 -14.68
N GLN A 151 -6.57 0.26 -15.31
CA GLN A 151 -5.87 -0.50 -16.33
C GLN A 151 -6.80 -1.32 -17.23
N SER A 152 -6.31 -1.59 -18.43
CA SER A 152 -6.93 -2.49 -19.40
C SER A 152 -6.05 -3.69 -19.77
N VAL A 153 -4.79 -3.68 -19.36
CA VAL A 153 -3.75 -4.70 -19.64
C VAL A 153 -2.90 -4.91 -18.38
N ASP A 154 -2.05 -5.91 -18.37
CA ASP A 154 -1.08 -6.13 -17.29
C ASP A 154 -0.26 -4.87 -17.03
N SER A 155 -0.29 -4.42 -15.79
CA SER A 155 0.38 -3.19 -15.38
C SER A 155 0.85 -3.28 -13.93
N ALA A 156 1.99 -2.64 -13.65
CA ALA A 156 2.48 -2.41 -12.30
C ALA A 156 2.25 -0.93 -11.91
N HIS A 157 1.76 -0.72 -10.70
CA HIS A 157 1.44 0.61 -10.18
C HIS A 157 2.19 0.85 -8.89
N ALA A 158 3.06 1.87 -8.88
CA ALA A 158 3.80 2.25 -7.70
C ALA A 158 2.88 2.98 -6.71
N ILE A 159 2.68 2.39 -5.53
CA ILE A 159 1.86 2.96 -4.46
C ILE A 159 2.64 3.97 -3.64
N TRP A 160 3.90 3.68 -3.35
CA TRP A 160 4.81 4.61 -2.71
C TRP A 160 6.27 4.34 -3.11
N LYS A 161 7.10 5.37 -3.01
CA LYS A 161 8.55 5.30 -3.26
C LYS A 161 9.31 6.09 -2.20
N ALA A 162 10.44 5.54 -1.76
CA ALA A 162 11.42 6.21 -0.92
C ALA A 162 12.67 6.50 -1.75
N VAL A 163 13.15 7.73 -1.65
CA VAL A 163 14.36 8.18 -2.36
C VAL A 163 15.36 8.81 -1.38
N ASP A 164 16.63 8.64 -1.66
CA ASP A 164 17.72 9.27 -0.97
C ASP A 164 18.10 10.58 -1.66
N TRP A 165 17.70 11.73 -1.07
CA TRP A 165 18.00 13.08 -1.55
C TRP A 165 17.67 13.31 -3.04
N GLY A 166 16.65 12.62 -3.58
CA GLY A 166 16.26 12.69 -4.99
C GLY A 166 17.26 12.05 -5.96
N ARG A 167 18.24 11.30 -5.46
CA ARG A 167 19.31 10.69 -6.27
C ARG A 167 19.08 9.21 -6.57
N ASN A 168 18.74 8.44 -5.55
CA ASN A 168 18.57 6.99 -5.65
C ASN A 168 17.23 6.54 -5.07
N TYR A 169 16.57 5.59 -5.70
CA TYR A 169 15.45 4.89 -5.11
C TYR A 169 15.97 3.86 -4.11
N ILE A 170 15.52 3.96 -2.85
CA ILE A 170 15.88 3.04 -1.77
C ILE A 170 14.89 1.90 -1.71
N ALA A 171 13.61 2.22 -1.74
CA ALA A 171 12.53 1.24 -1.70
C ALA A 171 11.27 1.76 -2.42
N ALA A 172 10.45 0.83 -2.87
CA ALA A 172 9.12 1.12 -3.42
C ALA A 172 8.17 -0.04 -3.11
N MET A 173 6.88 0.25 -3.13
CA MET A 173 5.84 -0.77 -3.15
C MET A 173 5.02 -0.62 -4.42
N ASP A 174 5.01 -1.67 -5.22
CA ASP A 174 4.20 -1.78 -6.42
C ASP A 174 3.07 -2.78 -6.21
N VAL A 175 1.97 -2.57 -6.92
CA VAL A 175 0.89 -3.55 -7.07
C VAL A 175 0.82 -3.93 -8.55
N HIS A 176 1.03 -5.21 -8.82
CA HIS A 176 0.78 -5.76 -10.14
C HIS A 176 -0.69 -6.15 -10.28
N CYS A 177 -1.32 -5.55 -11.26
CA CYS A 177 -2.71 -5.81 -11.61
C CYS A 177 -2.74 -6.57 -12.95
N PRO A 178 -3.31 -7.78 -13.01
CA PRO A 178 -3.19 -8.66 -14.19
C PRO A 178 -4.09 -8.26 -15.38
N GLY A 179 -5.01 -7.30 -15.22
CA GLY A 179 -5.95 -6.98 -16.29
C GLY A 179 -6.76 -8.20 -16.74
N ASP A 180 -6.79 -8.41 -18.06
CA ASP A 180 -7.47 -9.55 -18.69
C ASP A 180 -6.55 -10.75 -18.92
N SER A 181 -5.31 -10.71 -18.43
CA SER A 181 -4.32 -11.78 -18.64
C SER A 181 -4.51 -12.93 -17.64
N ASN A 182 -3.84 -14.05 -17.92
CA ASN A 182 -3.75 -15.20 -17.02
C ASN A 182 -2.72 -14.99 -15.87
N ASN A 183 -2.12 -13.82 -15.77
CA ASN A 183 -1.21 -13.50 -14.67
C ASN A 183 -1.98 -13.31 -13.36
N THR A 184 -1.30 -13.53 -12.25
CA THR A 184 -1.88 -13.34 -10.92
C THR A 184 -1.53 -11.97 -10.36
N ALA A 185 -2.45 -11.35 -9.62
CA ALA A 185 -2.16 -10.14 -8.88
C ALA A 185 -1.07 -10.38 -7.85
N ALA A 186 -0.21 -9.37 -7.65
CA ALA A 186 0.84 -9.42 -6.65
C ALA A 186 1.09 -8.05 -6.03
N ALA A 187 1.54 -8.05 -4.77
CA ALA A 187 2.16 -6.90 -4.14
C ALA A 187 3.67 -7.12 -4.11
N VAL A 188 4.44 -6.14 -4.55
CA VAL A 188 5.89 -6.22 -4.67
C VAL A 188 6.54 -5.13 -3.83
N LEU A 189 7.43 -5.52 -2.94
CA LEU A 189 8.30 -4.62 -2.21
C LEU A 189 9.68 -4.65 -2.86
N HIS A 190 10.09 -3.53 -3.44
CA HIS A 190 11.41 -3.32 -3.99
C HIS A 190 12.32 -2.71 -2.92
N VAL A 191 13.51 -3.25 -2.74
CA VAL A 191 14.56 -2.67 -1.89
C VAL A 191 15.85 -2.63 -2.70
N GLN A 192 16.17 -1.48 -3.27
CA GLN A 192 17.26 -1.31 -4.24
C GLN A 192 17.16 -2.31 -5.41
N GLY A 193 18.01 -3.30 -5.48
CA GLY A 193 18.01 -4.32 -6.53
C GLY A 193 17.38 -5.66 -6.13
N ALA A 194 16.70 -5.74 -5.00
CA ALA A 194 16.03 -6.96 -4.53
C ALA A 194 14.50 -6.78 -4.53
N ASP A 195 13.79 -7.82 -4.93
CA ASP A 195 12.33 -7.88 -4.97
C ASP A 195 11.78 -8.93 -4.02
N TYR A 196 10.69 -8.58 -3.35
CA TYR A 196 9.91 -9.44 -2.47
C TYR A 196 8.47 -9.42 -2.93
N GLN A 197 7.98 -10.54 -3.47
CA GLN A 197 6.69 -10.61 -4.14
C GLN A 197 5.73 -11.48 -3.33
N PHE A 198 4.51 -10.99 -3.12
CA PHE A 198 3.39 -11.68 -2.49
C PHE A 198 2.30 -11.89 -3.53
N HIS A 199 2.15 -13.13 -4.00
CA HIS A 199 1.23 -13.47 -5.07
C HIS A 199 -0.17 -13.83 -4.56
N ALA A 200 -1.19 -13.56 -5.36
CA ALA A 200 -2.57 -13.97 -5.08
C ALA A 200 -2.74 -15.49 -4.96
N SER A 201 -1.83 -16.29 -5.53
CA SER A 201 -1.73 -17.74 -5.33
C SER A 201 -1.37 -18.14 -3.89
N GLY A 202 -0.89 -17.20 -3.07
CA GLY A 202 -0.36 -17.42 -1.74
C GLY A 202 1.14 -17.73 -1.72
N GLU A 203 1.81 -17.66 -2.84
CA GLU A 203 3.27 -17.83 -2.95
C GLU A 203 3.99 -16.55 -2.54
N PHE A 204 5.16 -16.74 -1.93
CA PHE A 204 6.12 -15.69 -1.62
C PHE A 204 7.42 -15.94 -2.39
N HIS A 205 7.86 -14.96 -3.18
CA HIS A 205 9.12 -15.02 -3.92
C HIS A 205 10.06 -13.92 -3.42
N ALA A 206 11.34 -14.26 -3.29
CA ALA A 206 12.41 -13.32 -2.98
C ALA A 206 13.59 -13.55 -3.91
N THR A 207 14.24 -12.49 -4.36
CA THR A 207 15.42 -12.58 -5.24
C THR A 207 16.68 -13.04 -4.51
N GLY A 208 16.69 -12.99 -3.18
CA GLY A 208 17.79 -13.42 -2.32
C GLY A 208 17.45 -14.62 -1.44
N ASN A 209 18.41 -15.00 -0.60
CA ASN A 209 18.23 -16.06 0.39
C ASN A 209 17.41 -15.57 1.58
N GLY A 210 16.52 -16.43 2.12
CA GLY A 210 15.85 -16.20 3.41
C GLY A 210 16.76 -16.54 4.58
N ASN A 211 16.77 -15.69 5.61
CA ASN A 211 17.42 -15.97 6.89
C ASN A 211 16.32 -16.08 7.97
N PHE A 212 16.01 -17.29 8.38
CA PHE A 212 14.93 -17.59 9.32
C PHE A 212 15.49 -18.32 10.52
N ASN A 213 14.94 -18.10 11.71
CA ASN A 213 15.27 -18.91 12.89
C ASN A 213 14.79 -20.36 12.70
N ASP A 214 13.65 -20.55 12.05
CA ASP A 214 13.10 -21.86 11.69
C ASP A 214 12.02 -21.71 10.61
N VAL A 215 11.68 -22.82 9.92
CA VAL A 215 10.63 -22.88 8.91
C VAL A 215 9.67 -24.03 9.24
N TYR A 216 8.44 -23.69 9.63
CA TYR A 216 7.38 -24.65 9.91
C TYR A 216 6.59 -24.96 8.64
N ILE A 217 6.68 -26.20 8.16
CA ILE A 217 5.96 -26.66 6.98
C ILE A 217 4.67 -27.35 7.42
N ARG A 218 3.53 -26.84 6.94
CA ARG A 218 2.21 -27.42 7.24
C ARG A 218 2.10 -28.82 6.67
N SER A 219 1.85 -29.81 7.54
CA SER A 219 1.76 -31.25 7.18
C SER A 219 0.65 -31.99 7.93
N ASP A 220 -0.42 -31.30 8.31
CA ASP A 220 -1.58 -31.89 8.99
C ASP A 220 -2.25 -32.93 8.12
N ARG A 221 -2.57 -34.11 8.70
CA ARG A 221 -3.26 -35.23 8.02
C ARG A 221 -4.60 -34.79 7.41
N ARG A 222 -5.33 -33.90 8.07
CA ARG A 222 -6.64 -33.41 7.62
C ARG A 222 -6.58 -32.61 6.32
N LEU A 223 -5.39 -32.14 5.96
CA LEU A 223 -5.14 -31.40 4.70
C LEU A 223 -4.68 -32.32 3.57
N LYS A 224 -4.69 -33.66 3.77
CA LYS A 224 -4.21 -34.66 2.82
C LYS A 224 -5.28 -35.71 2.58
N ILE A 225 -5.44 -36.12 1.34
CA ILE A 225 -6.33 -37.19 0.92
C ILE A 225 -5.51 -38.25 0.19
N ASN A 226 -6.03 -39.47 0.05
CA ASN A 226 -5.37 -40.57 -0.65
C ASN A 226 -3.94 -40.81 -0.14
N VAL A 227 -3.80 -40.88 1.20
CA VAL A 227 -2.49 -41.06 1.83
C VAL A 227 -2.16 -42.54 1.82
N GLU A 228 -1.12 -42.91 1.08
CA GLU A 228 -0.63 -44.27 0.88
C GLU A 228 0.83 -44.36 1.33
N ASP A 229 1.31 -45.57 1.62
CA ASP A 229 2.71 -45.79 1.93
C ASP A 229 3.54 -45.75 0.64
N TYR A 230 4.78 -45.27 0.78
CA TYR A 230 5.69 -45.19 -0.37
C TYR A 230 6.37 -46.54 -0.57
N GLU A 231 6.03 -47.22 -1.66
CA GLU A 231 6.41 -48.62 -1.93
C GLU A 231 7.68 -48.77 -2.79
N GLU A 232 8.14 -47.71 -3.43
CA GLU A 232 9.33 -47.78 -4.27
C GLU A 232 10.63 -47.86 -3.42
N ASN A 233 11.68 -48.52 -3.95
CA ASN A 233 12.97 -48.66 -3.28
C ASN A 233 13.65 -47.29 -3.18
N ALA A 234 13.71 -46.76 -1.96
CA ALA A 234 14.27 -45.45 -1.69
C ALA A 234 15.80 -45.45 -1.73
N VAL A 235 16.46 -46.53 -1.33
CA VAL A 235 17.93 -46.70 -1.41
C VAL A 235 18.39 -46.62 -2.85
N ASP A 236 17.71 -47.32 -3.75
CA ASP A 236 18.05 -47.28 -5.19
C ASP A 236 17.88 -45.89 -5.80
N LYS A 237 16.84 -45.17 -5.38
CA LYS A 237 16.61 -43.79 -5.83
C LYS A 237 17.71 -42.84 -5.31
N VAL A 238 18.03 -42.90 -4.03
CA VAL A 238 19.08 -42.08 -3.43
C VAL A 238 20.44 -42.35 -4.09
N ASN A 239 20.78 -43.61 -4.40
CA ASN A 239 22.01 -43.98 -5.05
C ASN A 239 22.16 -43.44 -6.49
N LYS A 240 21.05 -43.10 -7.14
CA LYS A 240 21.05 -42.47 -8.47
C LYS A 240 21.30 -40.95 -8.40
N LEU A 241 21.05 -40.32 -7.25
CA LEU A 241 21.26 -38.89 -7.08
C LEU A 241 22.75 -38.57 -6.96
N LYS A 242 23.17 -37.50 -7.61
CA LYS A 242 24.56 -37.01 -7.57
C LYS A 242 24.61 -35.69 -6.84
N VAL A 243 25.28 -35.68 -5.72
CA VAL A 243 25.61 -34.43 -5.03
C VAL A 243 26.73 -33.74 -5.80
N LYS A 244 26.55 -32.47 -6.11
CA LYS A 244 27.46 -31.65 -6.93
C LYS A 244 27.84 -30.38 -6.19
N THR A 245 29.01 -29.84 -6.52
CA THR A 245 29.37 -28.45 -6.19
C THR A 245 29.19 -27.60 -7.43
N TYR A 246 28.73 -26.38 -7.27
CA TYR A 246 28.49 -25.47 -8.37
C TYR A 246 28.60 -24.02 -7.96
N ASP A 247 28.82 -23.15 -8.94
CA ASP A 247 28.71 -21.72 -8.78
C ASP A 247 27.29 -21.28 -9.12
N LYS A 248 26.65 -20.62 -8.17
CA LYS A 248 25.30 -20.06 -8.36
C LYS A 248 25.41 -18.70 -9.01
N VAL A 249 24.63 -18.46 -10.05
CA VAL A 249 24.55 -17.21 -10.75
C VAL A 249 23.28 -16.46 -10.40
N LYS A 250 23.28 -15.15 -10.65
CA LYS A 250 22.20 -14.23 -10.25
C LYS A 250 20.89 -14.50 -10.98
N SER A 251 20.94 -14.74 -12.30
CA SER A 251 19.76 -15.10 -13.13
C SER A 251 20.20 -15.89 -14.37
N LEU A 252 19.24 -16.33 -15.20
CA LEU A 252 19.54 -16.97 -16.48
C LEU A 252 20.26 -16.02 -17.44
N ASN A 253 19.98 -14.74 -17.38
CA ASN A 253 20.51 -13.70 -18.25
C ASN A 253 21.70 -12.95 -17.62
N ASP A 254 21.86 -12.97 -16.30
CA ASP A 254 22.99 -12.39 -15.57
C ASP A 254 23.82 -13.50 -14.93
N ARG A 255 24.98 -13.78 -15.55
CA ARG A 255 25.89 -14.87 -15.15
C ARG A 255 26.88 -14.46 -14.05
N GLU A 256 26.66 -13.33 -13.39
CA GLU A 256 27.43 -12.95 -12.21
C GLU A 256 27.34 -14.04 -11.13
N VAL A 257 28.49 -14.53 -10.68
CA VAL A 257 28.57 -15.54 -9.63
C VAL A 257 28.25 -14.89 -8.28
N ILE A 258 27.21 -15.39 -7.59
CA ILE A 258 26.78 -14.90 -6.29
C ILE A 258 27.13 -15.83 -5.11
N GLY A 259 27.61 -17.05 -5.40
CA GLY A 259 28.02 -17.99 -4.38
C GLY A 259 28.53 -19.31 -4.93
N HIS A 260 29.30 -20.04 -4.10
CA HIS A 260 29.71 -21.42 -4.36
C HIS A 260 28.94 -22.33 -3.40
N GLU A 261 28.23 -23.31 -3.93
CA GLU A 261 27.30 -24.13 -3.15
C GLU A 261 27.51 -25.62 -3.44
N ILE A 262 26.98 -26.47 -2.54
CA ILE A 262 26.86 -27.92 -2.70
C ILE A 262 25.37 -28.27 -2.69
N GLY A 263 24.94 -29.16 -3.58
CA GLY A 263 23.54 -29.55 -3.65
C GLY A 263 23.23 -30.56 -4.76
N ILE A 264 21.96 -30.74 -5.02
CA ILE A 264 21.39 -31.60 -6.06
C ILE A 264 20.86 -30.69 -7.16
N ILE A 265 21.13 -31.07 -8.42
CA ILE A 265 20.59 -30.35 -9.59
C ILE A 265 19.11 -30.77 -9.77
N ALA A 266 18.23 -29.81 -9.96
CA ALA A 266 16.79 -30.04 -10.07
C ALA A 266 16.43 -30.98 -11.23
N GLN A 267 17.12 -30.86 -12.39
CA GLN A 267 16.94 -31.73 -13.53
C GLN A 267 17.33 -33.19 -13.22
N ASP A 268 18.46 -33.40 -12.52
CA ASP A 268 18.90 -34.74 -12.10
C ASP A 268 17.89 -35.36 -11.11
N LEU A 269 17.33 -34.54 -10.21
CA LEU A 269 16.30 -34.98 -9.27
C LEU A 269 14.98 -35.32 -9.95
N GLN A 270 14.61 -34.59 -11.01
CA GLN A 270 13.39 -34.81 -11.76
C GLN A 270 13.34 -36.21 -12.42
N GLU A 271 14.51 -36.73 -12.84
CA GLU A 271 14.61 -38.07 -13.42
C GLU A 271 14.40 -39.18 -12.38
N VAL A 272 14.64 -38.90 -11.10
CA VAL A 272 14.62 -39.90 -10.02
C VAL A 272 13.36 -39.78 -9.16
N LEU A 273 12.94 -38.54 -8.85
CA LEU A 273 11.82 -38.20 -7.99
C LEU A 273 11.09 -36.95 -8.54
N PRO A 274 10.32 -37.09 -9.63
CA PRO A 274 9.68 -35.96 -10.31
C PRO A 274 8.75 -35.16 -9.37
N GLU A 275 8.15 -35.80 -8.37
CA GLU A 275 7.26 -35.14 -7.39
C GLU A 275 8.00 -34.13 -6.50
N ALA A 276 9.32 -34.24 -6.39
CA ALA A 276 10.15 -33.31 -5.64
C ALA A 276 10.52 -32.07 -6.42
N VAL A 277 10.19 -31.98 -7.72
CA VAL A 277 10.57 -30.88 -8.59
C VAL A 277 9.31 -30.14 -9.06
N LYS A 278 9.37 -28.83 -9.01
CA LYS A 278 8.32 -27.93 -9.51
C LYS A 278 8.93 -26.84 -10.36
N THR A 279 8.14 -26.30 -11.27
CA THR A 279 8.51 -25.07 -11.99
C THR A 279 8.06 -23.86 -11.18
N ALA A 280 8.88 -22.82 -11.19
CA ALA A 280 8.56 -21.51 -10.65
C ALA A 280 8.93 -20.45 -11.66
N LYS A 281 8.16 -19.36 -11.70
CA LYS A 281 8.49 -18.17 -12.46
C LYS A 281 9.20 -17.19 -11.54
N ILE A 282 10.36 -16.68 -11.96
CA ILE A 282 11.14 -15.68 -11.23
C ILE A 282 11.38 -14.46 -12.11
N GLY A 283 11.81 -13.34 -11.51
CA GLY A 283 12.05 -12.09 -12.24
C GLY A 283 10.82 -11.18 -12.28
N GLY A 284 10.83 -10.25 -13.24
CA GLY A 284 9.74 -9.29 -13.42
C GLY A 284 8.53 -9.89 -14.14
N PHE A 285 7.35 -9.29 -13.94
CA PHE A 285 6.11 -9.73 -14.58
C PHE A 285 6.13 -9.58 -16.10
N ASP A 286 6.88 -8.61 -16.62
CA ASP A 286 6.98 -8.35 -18.07
C ASP A 286 7.81 -9.40 -18.81
N ASN A 287 8.75 -10.05 -18.13
CA ASN A 287 9.63 -11.07 -18.73
C ASN A 287 10.05 -12.10 -17.66
N PRO A 288 9.11 -12.95 -17.18
CA PRO A 288 9.42 -13.96 -16.19
C PRO A 288 10.32 -15.06 -16.74
N GLU A 289 11.31 -15.47 -15.96
CA GLU A 289 12.13 -16.64 -16.22
C GLU A 289 11.51 -17.87 -15.55
N GLU A 290 11.35 -18.96 -16.30
CA GLU A 290 10.89 -20.23 -15.74
C GLU A 290 12.09 -21.08 -15.31
N ILE A 291 12.09 -21.50 -14.06
CA ILE A 291 13.15 -22.33 -13.48
C ILE A 291 12.57 -23.54 -12.75
N PHE A 292 13.37 -24.57 -12.58
CA PHE A 292 13.05 -25.67 -11.68
C PHE A 292 13.45 -25.38 -10.24
N THR A 293 12.59 -25.79 -9.32
CA THR A 293 12.79 -25.71 -7.86
C THR A 293 12.66 -27.09 -7.23
N ILE A 294 13.32 -27.27 -6.07
CA ILE A 294 13.35 -28.53 -5.34
C ILE A 294 12.53 -28.41 -4.06
N SER A 295 11.70 -29.42 -3.78
CA SER A 295 11.06 -29.61 -2.50
C SER A 295 11.99 -30.32 -1.52
N ASN A 296 12.60 -29.58 -0.60
CA ASN A 296 13.42 -30.18 0.46
C ASN A 296 12.62 -31.16 1.32
N SER A 297 11.34 -30.96 1.53
CA SER A 297 10.46 -31.89 2.27
C SER A 297 10.36 -33.26 1.60
N ALA A 298 10.25 -33.28 0.27
CA ALA A 298 10.17 -34.53 -0.50
C ALA A 298 11.51 -35.27 -0.48
N VAL A 299 12.62 -34.54 -0.65
CA VAL A 299 13.99 -35.11 -0.56
C VAL A 299 14.23 -35.69 0.84
N ASN A 300 13.86 -34.98 1.91
CA ASN A 300 14.00 -35.49 3.28
C ASN A 300 13.13 -36.72 3.53
N ALA A 301 11.90 -36.78 2.98
CA ALA A 301 11.05 -37.97 3.09
C ALA A 301 11.68 -39.19 2.40
N LEU A 302 12.26 -39.02 1.20
CA LEU A 302 12.99 -40.07 0.50
C LEU A 302 14.20 -40.55 1.31
N LEU A 303 14.98 -39.64 1.91
CA LEU A 303 16.14 -39.98 2.77
C LEU A 303 15.70 -40.76 4.02
N ILE A 304 14.58 -40.36 4.66
CA ILE A 304 14.04 -41.10 5.82
C ILE A 304 13.67 -42.53 5.41
N LYS A 305 12.98 -42.72 4.29
CA LYS A 305 12.62 -44.06 3.79
C LYS A 305 13.87 -44.89 3.45
N ALA A 306 14.87 -44.31 2.80
CA ALA A 306 16.13 -44.99 2.48
C ALA A 306 16.86 -45.45 3.76
N VAL A 307 16.90 -44.61 4.79
CA VAL A 307 17.49 -44.98 6.10
C VAL A 307 16.72 -46.13 6.76
N GLN A 308 15.39 -46.16 6.67
CA GLN A 308 14.56 -47.24 7.18
C GLN A 308 14.83 -48.57 6.45
N GLU A 309 14.92 -48.56 5.11
CA GLU A 309 15.27 -49.73 4.31
C GLU A 309 16.68 -50.25 4.65
N MET A 310 17.67 -49.38 4.70
CA MET A 310 19.05 -49.73 5.11
C MET A 310 19.10 -50.29 6.53
N SER A 311 18.30 -49.81 7.47
CA SER A 311 18.22 -50.31 8.82
C SER A 311 17.68 -51.72 8.89
N GLU A 312 16.63 -52.02 8.10
CA GLU A 312 16.07 -53.34 8.04
C GLU A 312 17.01 -54.37 7.35
N GLU A 313 17.66 -53.95 6.25
CA GLU A 313 18.68 -54.77 5.59
C GLU A 313 19.85 -55.08 6.54
N ASN A 314 20.36 -54.11 7.27
CA ASN A 314 21.41 -54.30 8.25
C ASN A 314 21.02 -55.30 9.38
N LYS A 315 19.77 -55.20 9.84
CA LYS A 315 19.24 -56.16 10.83
C LYS A 315 19.24 -57.60 10.26
N LEU A 316 18.76 -57.77 9.03
CA LEU A 316 18.75 -59.08 8.36
C LEU A 316 20.17 -59.60 8.14
N LEU A 317 21.13 -58.76 7.76
CA LEU A 317 22.54 -59.16 7.60
C LEU A 317 23.15 -59.58 8.91
N ARG A 318 22.90 -58.90 10.03
CA ARG A 318 23.35 -59.32 11.37
C ARG A 318 22.79 -60.67 11.81
N GLU A 319 21.48 -60.93 11.55
CA GLU A 319 20.86 -62.19 11.84
C GLU A 319 21.48 -63.35 11.02
N ARG A 320 21.75 -63.11 9.72
CA ARG A 320 22.44 -64.07 8.86
C ARG A 320 23.85 -64.34 9.32
N LEU A 321 24.60 -63.31 9.72
CA LEU A 321 25.97 -63.44 10.23
C LEU A 321 25.99 -64.24 11.52
N ALA A 322 25.12 -63.96 12.49
CA ALA A 322 25.02 -64.73 13.74
C ALA A 322 24.66 -66.20 13.49
N ALA A 323 23.76 -66.48 12.48
CA ALA A 323 23.41 -67.84 12.11
C ALA A 323 24.61 -68.60 11.45
N ILE A 324 25.46 -67.92 10.73
CA ILE A 324 26.69 -68.50 10.14
C ILE A 324 27.72 -68.76 11.25
N GLU A 325 27.96 -67.79 12.14
CA GLU A 325 28.88 -67.93 13.30
C GLU A 325 28.45 -69.12 14.18
N ALA A 326 27.17 -69.29 14.47
CA ALA A 326 26.62 -70.41 15.22
C ALA A 326 26.81 -71.79 14.54
N LYS A 327 27.06 -71.83 13.24
CA LYS A 327 27.33 -73.06 12.49
C LYS A 327 28.80 -73.39 12.38
N LEU A 328 29.68 -72.45 12.61
CA LEU A 328 31.13 -72.57 12.49
C LEU A 328 31.83 -72.85 13.85
N GLY A 329 31.16 -72.56 14.96
CA GLY A 329 31.58 -72.85 16.31
C GLY A 329 30.94 -74.14 16.81
#